data_21024abb83ddde9a014440102995f1d4
#
_entry.id   21024abb83ddde9a014440102995f1d4
#
_cell.length_a   1.000
_cell.length_b   1.000
_cell.length_c   1.000
_cell.angle_alpha   90.00
_cell.angle_beta   90.00
_cell.angle_gamma   90.00
#
_symmetry.space_group_name_H-M   'P 1'
#
loop_
_entity.id
_entity.type
_entity.pdbx_description
1 polymer ?
#
loop_
_entity_poly.entity_id
_entity_poly.type
_entity_poly.pdbx_seq_one_letter_code
_entity_poly.pdbx_strand_id
1 'polypeptide(L)'
;MKNNFAQEYAREEEIRAAYNTAKETGNEARIEKAKADMRSLNEEIGAKGDAYAFVYRLYKEMKEAGNEHIDLHDTIRDEARMIETLRNLGVESFTFSSGWSSAVESAWIFQQNGCRLQGLIELNSPHMNWFTGTREKVHGYLFSIQ
;
A
#
# COMPACT_ATOMS: atom_id res chain seq x y z
N MET A 1 -2.27 7.49 -15.93
CA MET A 1 -0.84 7.25 -15.70
C MET A 1 -0.68 5.95 -14.95
N LYS A 2 0.14 5.05 -15.46
CA LYS A 2 0.46 3.82 -14.72
C LYS A 2 1.45 4.13 -13.61
N ASN A 3 1.63 3.19 -12.70
CA ASN A 3 2.49 3.37 -11.54
C ASN A 3 3.88 2.77 -11.75
N ASN A 4 4.83 3.21 -10.91
CA ASN A 4 6.18 2.67 -10.80
C ASN A 4 6.44 2.13 -9.38
N PHE A 5 5.41 1.62 -8.74
CA PHE A 5 5.48 1.22 -7.33
C PHE A 5 6.58 0.19 -7.04
N ALA A 6 6.72 -0.80 -7.91
CA ALA A 6 7.73 -1.85 -7.70
C ALA A 6 9.15 -1.28 -7.70
N GLN A 7 9.45 -0.39 -8.65
CA GLN A 7 10.77 0.25 -8.74
C GLN A 7 11.00 1.22 -7.57
N GLU A 8 9.99 1.99 -7.23
CA GLU A 8 10.05 2.93 -6.11
C GLU A 8 10.25 2.20 -4.78
N TYR A 9 9.56 1.10 -4.58
CA TYR A 9 9.71 0.28 -3.40
C TYR A 9 11.10 -0.37 -3.34
N ALA A 10 11.59 -0.91 -4.44
CA ALA A 10 12.95 -1.47 -4.50
C ALA A 10 14.00 -0.42 -4.15
N ARG A 11 13.85 0.81 -4.65
CA ARG A 11 14.74 1.92 -4.32
C ARG A 11 14.66 2.29 -2.83
N GLU A 12 13.46 2.30 -2.27
CA GLU A 12 13.28 2.56 -0.83
C GLU A 12 13.97 1.50 0.02
N GLU A 13 13.86 0.23 -0.35
CA GLU A 13 14.52 -0.87 0.35
C GLU A 13 16.05 -0.76 0.29
N GLU A 14 16.60 -0.37 -0.87
CA GLU A 14 18.06 -0.12 -1.01
C GLU A 14 18.51 1.01 -0.10
N ILE A 15 17.76 2.10 -0.03
CA ILE A 15 18.07 3.24 0.83
C ILE A 15 18.02 2.84 2.30
N ARG A 16 17.02 2.07 2.71
CA ARG A 16 16.92 1.55 4.09
C ARG A 16 18.09 0.65 4.44
N ALA A 17 18.47 -0.25 3.55
CA ALA A 17 19.60 -1.14 3.76
C ALA A 17 20.90 -0.35 3.90
N ALA A 18 21.10 0.66 3.06
CA ALA A 18 22.27 1.54 3.13
C ALA A 18 22.29 2.33 4.44
N TYR A 19 21.16 2.84 4.88
CA TYR A 19 21.02 3.55 6.16
C TYR A 19 21.37 2.63 7.34
N ASN A 20 20.81 1.44 7.39
CA ASN A 20 21.05 0.49 8.46
C ASN A 20 22.53 0.08 8.53
N THR A 21 23.15 -0.22 7.39
CA THR A 21 24.58 -0.54 7.33
C THR A 21 25.45 0.63 7.80
N ALA A 22 25.13 1.84 7.35
CA ALA A 22 25.85 3.04 7.75
C ALA A 22 25.74 3.31 9.26
N LYS A 23 24.57 3.07 9.82
CA LYS A 23 24.31 3.20 11.25
C LYS A 23 25.09 2.18 12.08
N GLU A 24 25.12 0.93 11.64
CA GLU A 24 25.88 -0.14 12.30
C GLU A 24 27.37 0.14 12.30
N THR A 25 27.90 0.71 11.22
CA THR A 25 29.33 1.04 11.08
C THR A 25 29.70 2.42 11.61
N GLY A 26 28.72 3.22 12.05
CA GLY A 26 28.94 4.58 12.55
C GLY A 26 29.42 5.57 11.48
N ASN A 27 29.13 5.32 10.22
CA ASN A 27 29.57 6.18 9.11
C ASN A 27 28.58 7.33 8.91
N GLU A 28 28.85 8.47 9.52
CA GLU A 28 28.00 9.67 9.49
C GLU A 28 27.75 10.19 8.07
N ALA A 29 28.76 10.19 7.20
CA ALA A 29 28.59 10.66 5.82
C ALA A 29 27.60 9.79 5.04
N ARG A 30 27.64 8.48 5.23
CA ARG A 30 26.71 7.55 4.58
C ARG A 30 25.31 7.61 5.18
N ILE A 31 25.19 7.86 6.49
CA ILE A 31 23.90 8.10 7.14
C ILE A 31 23.23 9.32 6.52
N GLU A 32 23.95 10.44 6.39
CA GLU A 32 23.42 11.66 5.79
C GLU A 32 23.06 11.48 4.32
N LYS A 33 23.86 10.71 3.57
CA LYS A 33 23.54 10.38 2.18
C LYS A 33 22.24 9.59 2.08
N ALA A 34 22.07 8.56 2.90
CA ALA A 34 20.85 7.74 2.90
C ALA A 34 19.63 8.59 3.25
N LYS A 35 19.72 9.48 4.23
CA LYS A 35 18.65 10.41 4.57
C LYS A 35 18.30 11.34 3.40
N ALA A 36 19.29 11.86 2.70
CA ALA A 36 19.09 12.71 1.54
C ALA A 36 18.42 11.94 0.40
N ASP A 37 18.85 10.70 0.15
CA ASP A 37 18.26 9.85 -0.88
C ASP A 37 16.79 9.54 -0.56
N MET A 38 16.45 9.31 0.70
CA MET A 38 15.08 9.08 1.11
C MET A 38 14.21 10.32 0.93
N ARG A 39 14.73 11.50 1.28
CA ARG A 39 14.02 12.76 1.02
C ARG A 39 13.76 12.97 -0.46
N SER A 40 14.75 12.71 -1.32
CA SER A 40 14.59 12.80 -2.77
C SER A 40 13.52 11.87 -3.29
N LEU A 41 13.50 10.62 -2.83
CA LEU A 41 12.48 9.65 -3.22
C LEU A 41 11.08 10.12 -2.80
N ASN A 42 10.94 10.58 -1.56
CA ASN A 42 9.66 11.09 -1.06
C ASN A 42 9.18 12.32 -1.84
N GLU A 43 10.09 13.20 -2.22
CA GLU A 43 9.76 14.36 -3.06
C GLU A 43 9.32 13.95 -4.45
N GLU A 44 9.98 12.98 -5.06
CA GLU A 44 9.60 12.45 -6.38
C GLU A 44 8.20 11.82 -6.35
N ILE A 45 7.91 11.03 -5.31
CA ILE A 45 6.60 10.41 -5.14
C ILE A 45 5.53 11.47 -4.87
N GLY A 46 5.82 12.41 -3.98
CA GLY A 46 4.91 13.52 -3.68
C GLY A 46 4.58 14.40 -4.88
N ALA A 47 5.55 14.60 -5.77
CA ALA A 47 5.36 15.38 -7.00
C ALA A 47 4.38 14.71 -7.99
N LYS A 48 4.15 13.41 -7.85
CA LYS A 48 3.16 12.67 -8.66
C LYS A 48 1.73 12.86 -8.18
N GLY A 49 1.55 13.53 -7.03
CA GLY A 49 0.25 13.88 -6.45
C GLY A 49 -0.10 13.06 -5.21
N ASP A 50 -1.05 13.59 -4.45
CA ASP A 50 -1.48 12.98 -3.17
C ASP A 50 -2.13 11.62 -3.37
N ALA A 51 -2.91 11.45 -4.44
CA ALA A 51 -3.54 10.17 -4.77
C ALA A 51 -2.50 9.09 -5.05
N TYR A 52 -1.47 9.42 -5.81
CA TYR A 52 -0.37 8.50 -6.10
C TYR A 52 0.37 8.12 -4.80
N ALA A 53 0.72 9.09 -3.99
CA ALA A 53 1.43 8.87 -2.73
C ALA A 53 0.61 8.00 -1.76
N PHE A 54 -0.70 8.21 -1.71
CA PHE A 54 -1.61 7.40 -0.90
C PHE A 54 -1.61 5.93 -1.35
N VAL A 55 -1.77 5.69 -2.64
CA VAL A 55 -1.79 4.31 -3.18
C VAL A 55 -0.41 3.66 -3.04
N TYR A 56 0.67 4.41 -3.21
CA TYR A 56 2.02 3.90 -2.94
C TYR A 56 2.16 3.42 -1.49
N ARG A 57 1.60 4.16 -0.53
CA ARG A 57 1.60 3.73 0.87
C ARG A 57 0.88 2.39 1.04
N LEU A 58 -0.27 2.22 0.40
CA LEU A 58 -1.00 0.95 0.42
C LEU A 58 -0.18 -0.18 -0.21
N TYR A 59 0.55 0.12 -1.27
CA TYR A 59 1.45 -0.83 -1.90
C TYR A 59 2.57 -1.27 -0.94
N LYS A 60 3.17 -0.34 -0.21
CA LYS A 60 4.18 -0.65 0.80
C LYS A 60 3.60 -1.53 1.91
N GLU A 61 2.43 -1.20 2.41
CA GLU A 61 1.74 -2.01 3.43
C GLU A 61 1.53 -3.45 2.93
N MET A 62 1.12 -3.59 1.68
CA MET A 62 0.96 -4.89 1.04
C MET A 62 2.28 -5.69 1.05
N LYS A 63 3.36 -5.07 0.63
CA LYS A 63 4.69 -5.71 0.58
C LYS A 63 5.19 -6.08 1.97
N GLU A 64 5.05 -5.19 2.92
CA GLU A 64 5.47 -5.43 4.32
C GLU A 64 4.65 -6.53 4.99
N ALA A 65 3.37 -6.63 4.65
CA ALA A 65 2.49 -7.68 5.17
C ALA A 65 2.66 -9.03 4.46
N GLY A 66 3.36 -9.07 3.33
CA GLY A 66 3.52 -10.28 2.53
C GLY A 66 2.24 -10.67 1.77
N ASN A 67 1.39 -9.70 1.46
CA ASN A 67 0.16 -9.90 0.70
C ASN A 67 0.40 -9.74 -0.80
N GLU A 68 -0.47 -10.33 -1.61
CA GLU A 68 -0.39 -10.27 -3.07
C GLU A 68 -1.17 -9.09 -3.66
N HIS A 69 -2.09 -8.50 -2.88
CA HIS A 69 -2.97 -7.43 -3.33
C HIS A 69 -2.92 -6.26 -2.38
N ILE A 70 -3.11 -5.06 -2.91
CA ILE A 70 -3.35 -3.87 -2.09
C ILE A 70 -4.64 -4.08 -1.32
N ASP A 71 -4.63 -3.79 -0.02
CA ASP A 71 -5.80 -3.89 0.83
C ASP A 71 -6.40 -2.53 1.12
N LEU A 72 -7.68 -2.38 0.83
CA LEU A 72 -8.46 -1.24 1.23
C LEU A 72 -9.15 -1.59 2.55
N HIS A 73 -8.62 -1.06 3.64
CA HIS A 73 -9.21 -1.23 4.96
C HIS A 73 -9.95 0.06 5.37
N ASP A 74 -10.06 0.36 6.62
CA ASP A 74 -11.02 1.33 7.17
C ASP A 74 -10.85 2.80 6.80
N THR A 75 -9.97 3.17 5.89
CA THR A 75 -9.63 4.57 5.61
C THR A 75 -10.32 5.16 4.38
N ILE A 76 -11.27 4.47 3.77
CA ILE A 76 -11.91 4.92 2.54
C ILE A 76 -13.12 5.78 2.88
N ARG A 77 -13.15 7.00 2.34
CA ARG A 77 -14.28 7.93 2.49
C ARG A 77 -15.08 8.11 1.21
N ASP A 78 -14.44 7.89 0.07
CA ASP A 78 -15.06 8.02 -1.26
C ASP A 78 -14.62 6.83 -2.11
N GLU A 79 -15.44 5.80 -2.09
CA GLU A 79 -15.16 4.52 -2.76
C GLU A 79 -15.06 4.69 -4.27
N ALA A 80 -15.98 5.46 -4.87
CA ALA A 80 -16.00 5.68 -6.31
C ALA A 80 -14.71 6.35 -6.80
N ARG A 81 -14.26 7.37 -6.09
CA ARG A 81 -13.02 8.08 -6.39
C ARG A 81 -11.81 7.17 -6.20
N MET A 82 -11.82 6.35 -5.15
CA MET A 82 -10.74 5.39 -4.89
C MET A 82 -10.61 4.42 -6.05
N ILE A 83 -11.70 3.85 -6.54
CA ILE A 83 -11.68 2.91 -7.67
C ILE A 83 -11.18 3.59 -8.93
N GLU A 84 -11.59 4.81 -9.21
CA GLU A 84 -11.07 5.58 -10.34
C GLU A 84 -9.56 5.80 -10.23
N THR A 85 -9.09 6.15 -9.04
CA THR A 85 -7.66 6.33 -8.76
C THR A 85 -6.88 5.04 -9.01
N LEU A 86 -7.34 3.92 -8.47
CA LEU A 86 -6.69 2.62 -8.67
C LEU A 86 -6.65 2.24 -10.14
N ARG A 87 -7.76 2.43 -10.86
CA ARG A 87 -7.85 2.15 -12.30
C ARG A 87 -6.86 2.99 -13.08
N ASN A 88 -6.78 4.28 -12.81
CA ASN A 88 -5.86 5.21 -13.50
C ASN A 88 -4.40 4.87 -13.24
N LEU A 89 -4.09 4.28 -12.09
CA LEU A 89 -2.74 3.84 -11.73
C LEU A 89 -2.42 2.42 -12.22
N GLY A 90 -3.34 1.78 -12.91
CA GLY A 90 -3.12 0.44 -13.47
C GLY A 90 -3.19 -0.68 -12.44
N VAL A 91 -3.81 -0.45 -11.29
CA VAL A 91 -4.07 -1.49 -10.30
C VAL A 91 -5.24 -2.35 -10.77
N GLU A 92 -5.03 -3.65 -10.90
CA GLU A 92 -6.01 -4.56 -11.50
C GLU A 92 -6.89 -5.29 -10.48
N SER A 93 -6.46 -5.33 -9.23
CA SER A 93 -7.19 -6.02 -8.16
C SER A 93 -6.82 -5.43 -6.80
N PHE A 94 -7.71 -5.62 -5.84
CA PHE A 94 -7.49 -5.21 -4.46
C PHE A 94 -8.31 -6.09 -3.52
N THR A 95 -7.94 -6.10 -2.24
CA THR A 95 -8.75 -6.72 -1.19
C THR A 95 -9.44 -5.64 -0.37
N PHE A 96 -10.55 -5.99 0.24
CA PHE A 96 -11.28 -5.11 1.14
C PHE A 96 -11.60 -5.87 2.43
N SER A 97 -10.92 -5.50 3.52
CA SER A 97 -10.95 -6.20 4.80
C SER A 97 -11.54 -5.37 5.94
N SER A 98 -12.49 -4.48 5.62
CA SER A 98 -13.11 -3.60 6.62
C SER A 98 -13.95 -4.39 7.63
N GLY A 99 -13.80 -4.07 8.91
CA GLY A 99 -14.64 -4.58 9.98
C GLY A 99 -15.85 -3.69 10.32
N TRP A 100 -16.05 -2.60 9.58
CA TRP A 100 -17.15 -1.67 9.84
C TRP A 100 -18.49 -2.20 9.33
N SER A 101 -19.57 -1.80 10.00
CA SER A 101 -20.94 -2.16 9.58
C SER A 101 -21.29 -1.63 8.20
N SER A 102 -20.61 -0.59 7.73
CA SER A 102 -20.79 -0.02 6.39
C SER A 102 -20.05 -0.77 5.29
N ALA A 103 -19.38 -1.87 5.60
CA ALA A 103 -18.60 -2.63 4.62
C ALA A 103 -19.44 -3.14 3.44
N VAL A 104 -20.68 -3.52 3.71
CA VAL A 104 -21.62 -3.99 2.67
C VAL A 104 -21.92 -2.86 1.68
N GLU A 105 -22.16 -1.65 2.17
CA GLU A 105 -22.39 -0.49 1.31
C GLU A 105 -21.17 -0.15 0.46
N SER A 106 -19.97 -0.19 1.06
CA SER A 106 -18.73 0.02 0.33
C SER A 106 -18.55 -1.01 -0.79
N ALA A 107 -18.78 -2.28 -0.48
CA ALA A 107 -18.72 -3.37 -1.48
C ALA A 107 -19.71 -3.16 -2.63
N TRP A 108 -20.92 -2.70 -2.31
CA TRP A 108 -21.92 -2.34 -3.31
C TRP A 108 -21.43 -1.22 -4.24
N ILE A 109 -20.86 -0.15 -3.66
CA ILE A 109 -20.30 0.97 -4.42
C ILE A 109 -19.15 0.51 -5.32
N PHE A 110 -18.30 -0.37 -4.85
CA PHE A 110 -17.23 -0.95 -5.68
C PHE A 110 -17.81 -1.64 -6.92
N GLN A 111 -18.84 -2.45 -6.75
CA GLN A 111 -19.51 -3.12 -7.88
C GLN A 111 -20.14 -2.12 -8.85
N GLN A 112 -20.76 -1.05 -8.33
CA GLN A 112 -21.36 -0.01 -9.18
C GLN A 112 -20.29 0.76 -9.98
N ASN A 113 -19.04 0.72 -9.58
CA ASN A 113 -17.94 1.40 -10.24
C ASN A 113 -17.04 0.44 -11.05
N GLY A 114 -17.57 -0.69 -11.44
CA GLY A 114 -16.90 -1.61 -12.36
C GLY A 114 -15.98 -2.61 -11.70
N CYS A 115 -16.07 -2.81 -10.39
CA CYS A 115 -15.34 -3.86 -9.71
C CYS A 115 -16.14 -5.15 -9.68
N ARG A 116 -15.46 -6.28 -9.82
CA ARG A 116 -16.08 -7.59 -9.80
C ARG A 116 -15.59 -8.39 -8.60
N LEU A 117 -16.52 -8.82 -7.77
CA LEU A 117 -16.20 -9.67 -6.62
C LEU A 117 -15.72 -11.03 -7.10
N GLN A 118 -14.49 -11.40 -6.70
CA GLN A 118 -13.90 -12.70 -7.01
C GLN A 118 -14.13 -13.74 -5.91
N GLY A 119 -14.27 -13.30 -4.68
CA GLY A 119 -14.52 -14.17 -3.55
C GLY A 119 -14.02 -13.60 -2.24
N LEU A 120 -14.10 -14.41 -1.21
CA LEU A 120 -13.59 -14.10 0.11
C LEU A 120 -12.25 -14.83 0.29
N ILE A 121 -11.22 -14.11 0.69
CA ILE A 121 -9.90 -14.68 0.88
C ILE A 121 -9.34 -14.36 2.27
N GLU A 122 -8.35 -15.13 2.68
CA GLU A 122 -7.57 -14.84 3.87
C GLU A 122 -6.35 -14.01 3.46
N LEU A 123 -6.04 -12.99 4.24
CA LEU A 123 -4.85 -12.16 4.04
C LEU A 123 -4.22 -11.82 5.39
N ASN A 124 -3.00 -11.32 5.34
CA ASN A 124 -2.32 -10.83 6.54
C ASN A 124 -2.83 -9.43 6.87
N SER A 125 -3.07 -9.17 8.15
CA SER A 125 -3.48 -7.84 8.61
C SER A 125 -2.45 -6.79 8.17
N PRO A 126 -2.88 -5.61 7.71
CA PRO A 126 -1.97 -4.51 7.46
C PRO A 126 -1.30 -3.98 8.74
N HIS A 127 -1.85 -4.32 9.90
CA HIS A 127 -1.32 -3.88 11.19
C HIS A 127 -0.61 -5.01 11.90
N MET A 128 0.59 -4.73 12.41
CA MET A 128 1.37 -5.68 13.17
C MET A 128 0.96 -5.66 14.65
N ASN A 129 0.86 -6.82 15.27
CA ASN A 129 0.65 -6.92 16.71
C ASN A 129 1.95 -6.51 17.42
N TRP A 130 1.87 -5.47 18.23
CA TRP A 130 3.01 -4.89 18.93
C TRP A 130 3.67 -5.86 19.93
N PHE A 131 2.86 -6.72 20.57
CA PHE A 131 3.35 -7.61 21.63
C PHE A 131 4.03 -8.86 21.08
N THR A 132 3.56 -9.35 19.93
CA THR A 132 4.07 -10.60 19.34
C THR A 132 5.02 -10.37 18.17
N GLY A 133 5.00 -9.17 17.59
CA GLY A 133 5.75 -8.85 16.37
C GLY A 133 5.23 -9.57 15.13
N THR A 134 4.02 -10.13 15.21
CA THR A 134 3.39 -10.90 14.14
C THR A 134 2.15 -10.19 13.60
N ARG A 135 1.70 -10.60 12.42
CA ARG A 135 0.47 -10.12 11.79
C ARG A 135 -0.59 -11.21 11.91
N GLU A 136 -1.78 -10.81 12.33
CA GLU A 136 -2.92 -11.71 12.36
C GLU A 136 -3.43 -11.97 10.95
N LYS A 137 -4.11 -13.10 10.78
CA LYS A 137 -4.85 -13.40 9.56
C LYS A 137 -6.23 -12.75 9.66
N VAL A 138 -6.64 -12.08 8.59
CA VAL A 138 -7.97 -11.49 8.48
C VAL A 138 -8.62 -11.95 7.18
N HIS A 139 -9.92 -11.81 7.08
CA HIS A 139 -10.65 -12.14 5.86
C HIS A 139 -11.05 -10.87 5.14
N GLY A 140 -11.03 -10.90 3.82
CA GLY A 140 -11.44 -9.79 2.99
C GLY A 140 -12.02 -10.26 1.68
N TYR A 141 -12.77 -9.38 1.05
CA TYR A 141 -13.26 -9.60 -0.30
C TYR A 141 -12.15 -9.27 -1.29
N LEU A 142 -11.97 -10.15 -2.28
CA LEU A 142 -11.09 -9.88 -3.42
C LEU A 142 -11.92 -9.35 -4.58
N PHE A 143 -11.59 -8.15 -5.06
CA PHE A 143 -12.19 -7.53 -6.23
C PHE A 143 -11.19 -7.39 -7.36
N SER A 144 -11.65 -7.62 -8.59
CA SER A 144 -10.93 -7.19 -9.78
C SER A 144 -11.53 -5.89 -10.30
N ILE A 145 -10.69 -5.04 -10.91
CA ILE A 145 -11.11 -3.78 -11.51
C ILE A 145 -11.23 -3.99 -13.02
N GLN A 146 -12.41 -3.78 -13.54
CA GLN A 146 -12.70 -3.94 -14.97
C GLN A 146 -12.39 -2.68 -15.76
#